data_60c578d690b3ec8ae40a7b8cab8acd29
#
_entry.id   60c578d690b3ec8ae40a7b8cab8acd29
#
_cell.length_a   1.000
_cell.length_b   1.000
_cell.length_c   1.000
_cell.angle_alpha   90.00
_cell.angle_beta   90.00
_cell.angle_gamma   90.00
#
_symmetry.space_group_name_H-M   'P 1'
#
loop_
_entity.id
_entity.type
_entity.pdbx_description
1 polymer ?
#
loop_
_entity_poly.entity_id
_entity_poly.type
_entity_poly.pdbx_seq_one_letter_code
_entity_poly.pdbx_strand_id
1 'polypeptide(L)'
;SGSDDKTITVAASPTPHAEILTNAVADQLKEEGYTLEVKEFTDYVQPNTVTEEGEVDANSFQHQPYLDSFNEEKGTHLVSVEPVHFEPFGLYAGKTASLDALTDGATVAVPNDTTNEARALLLLQQEGLIKLADGAGITATAKDIVENPKNLQIKELEAANIPNALKDVDIACINGNYAQAAGLSVEKDALAVEATDSLAAETYANVLVVKDGNQDSEKIQALAKALKSDAVRDFINKTYEGAVVPV
;
A
#
# COMPACT_ATOMS: atom_id res chain seq x y z
N SER A 1 1.99 18.48 15.13
CA SER A 1 1.83 19.09 16.39
C SER A 1 0.75 20.17 16.36
N GLY A 2 -0.17 20.07 17.28
CA GLY A 2 -1.32 20.95 17.36
C GLY A 2 -1.02 22.41 17.68
N SER A 3 0.22 22.75 17.94
CA SER A 3 0.58 24.11 18.36
C SER A 3 0.76 25.09 17.21
N ASP A 4 0.92 24.60 15.98
CA ASP A 4 1.07 25.47 14.79
C ASP A 4 0.03 25.08 13.74
N ASP A 5 -1.00 25.93 13.63
CA ASP A 5 -2.10 25.71 12.70
C ASP A 5 -1.70 25.89 11.23
N LYS A 6 -0.52 26.45 10.96
CA LYS A 6 -0.03 26.70 9.60
C LYS A 6 0.96 25.65 9.11
N THR A 7 1.38 24.75 9.97
CA THR A 7 2.25 23.63 9.59
C THR A 7 1.44 22.34 9.54
N ILE A 8 1.56 21.60 8.45
CA ILE A 8 0.92 20.30 8.28
C ILE A 8 2.03 19.26 8.21
N THR A 9 2.07 18.34 9.19
CA THR A 9 3.06 17.27 9.23
C THR A 9 2.40 15.96 8.77
N VAL A 10 3.03 15.27 7.81
CA VAL A 10 2.48 14.04 7.24
C VAL A 10 3.55 12.96 7.25
N ALA A 11 3.22 11.82 7.85
CA ALA A 11 4.05 10.62 7.76
C ALA A 11 3.70 9.88 6.47
N ALA A 12 4.70 9.48 5.69
CA ALA A 12 4.47 8.90 4.38
C ALA A 12 5.57 7.90 4.00
N SER A 13 5.25 6.95 3.12
CA SER A 13 6.28 6.13 2.48
C SER A 13 7.06 7.01 1.50
N PRO A 14 8.35 6.72 1.27
CA PRO A 14 9.17 7.54 0.36
C PRO A 14 8.58 7.67 -1.04
N THR A 15 8.09 6.56 -1.61
CA THR A 15 7.47 6.55 -2.93
C THR A 15 6.23 5.65 -2.93
N PRO A 16 5.13 5.98 -3.58
CA PRO A 16 4.89 7.26 -4.27
C PRO A 16 4.42 8.39 -3.34
N HIS A 17 4.13 8.08 -2.07
CA HIS A 17 3.39 8.98 -1.15
C HIS A 17 4.13 10.28 -0.87
N ALA A 18 5.38 10.22 -0.40
CA ALA A 18 6.16 11.42 -0.13
C ALA A 18 6.44 12.22 -1.40
N GLU A 19 6.65 11.54 -2.53
CA GLU A 19 6.87 12.20 -3.81
C GLU A 19 5.65 13.00 -4.25
N ILE A 20 4.47 12.43 -4.13
CA ILE A 20 3.21 13.12 -4.44
C ILE A 20 3.06 14.36 -3.56
N LEU A 21 3.27 14.20 -2.26
CA LEU A 21 3.15 15.29 -1.29
C LEU A 21 4.14 16.41 -1.60
N THR A 22 5.39 16.08 -1.82
CA THR A 22 6.46 17.07 -2.03
C THR A 22 6.34 17.75 -3.39
N ASN A 23 6.02 17.02 -4.46
CA ASN A 23 6.08 17.54 -5.82
C ASN A 23 4.74 18.09 -6.33
N ALA A 24 3.61 17.66 -5.79
CA ALA A 24 2.30 18.07 -6.30
C ALA A 24 1.38 18.72 -5.27
N VAL A 25 1.68 18.62 -3.99
CA VAL A 25 0.81 19.13 -2.92
C VAL A 25 1.42 20.32 -2.19
N ALA A 26 2.71 20.29 -1.91
CA ALA A 26 3.38 21.30 -1.07
C ALA A 26 3.16 22.73 -1.58
N ASP A 27 3.31 22.97 -2.88
CA ASP A 27 3.16 24.30 -3.47
C ASP A 27 1.73 24.80 -3.39
N GLN A 28 0.73 23.92 -3.59
CA GLN A 28 -0.67 24.29 -3.46
C GLN A 28 -0.98 24.74 -2.03
N LEU A 29 -0.46 24.01 -1.05
CA LEU A 29 -0.67 24.36 0.36
C LEU A 29 0.03 25.64 0.74
N LYS A 30 1.22 25.89 0.19
CA LYS A 30 1.96 27.13 0.42
C LYS A 30 1.18 28.36 -0.04
N GLU A 31 0.50 28.27 -1.18
CA GLU A 31 -0.36 29.33 -1.68
C GLU A 31 -1.51 29.65 -0.72
N GLU A 32 -1.96 28.67 0.06
CA GLU A 32 -3.01 28.83 1.07
C GLU A 32 -2.46 29.21 2.44
N GLY A 33 -1.15 29.41 2.56
CA GLY A 33 -0.50 29.82 3.80
C GLY A 33 -0.03 28.67 4.68
N TYR A 34 -0.01 27.44 4.17
CA TYR A 34 0.44 26.28 4.93
C TYR A 34 1.85 25.84 4.52
N THR A 35 2.62 25.37 5.50
CA THR A 35 3.90 24.72 5.26
C THR A 35 3.71 23.20 5.45
N LEU A 36 4.03 22.44 4.42
CA LEU A 36 3.97 20.97 4.49
C LEU A 36 5.33 20.41 4.93
N GLU A 37 5.31 19.58 5.96
CA GLU A 37 6.48 18.81 6.40
C GLU A 37 6.19 17.34 6.24
N VAL A 38 7.00 16.64 5.47
CA VAL A 38 6.84 15.21 5.21
C VAL A 38 7.89 14.43 5.98
N LYS A 39 7.44 13.46 6.79
CA LYS A 39 8.32 12.54 7.52
C LYS A 39 8.22 11.18 6.87
N GLU A 40 9.33 10.68 6.35
CA GLU A 40 9.35 9.41 5.62
C GLU A 40 9.61 8.23 6.54
N PHE A 41 8.85 7.16 6.33
CA PHE A 41 9.00 5.88 7.02
C PHE A 41 8.98 4.76 6.00
N THR A 42 9.81 3.75 6.20
CA THR A 42 9.90 2.63 5.25
C THR A 42 9.11 1.40 5.69
N ASP A 43 8.54 1.41 6.89
CA ASP A 43 7.70 0.33 7.40
C ASP A 43 6.22 0.74 7.41
N TYR A 44 5.34 -0.20 7.72
CA TYR A 44 3.88 0.04 7.75
C TYR A 44 3.32 0.26 9.16
N VAL A 45 4.14 0.22 10.20
CA VAL A 45 3.67 0.37 11.59
C VAL A 45 3.85 1.79 12.11
N GLN A 46 5.05 2.34 11.96
CA GLN A 46 5.39 3.65 12.52
C GLN A 46 4.49 4.81 12.07
N PRO A 47 4.09 4.91 10.77
CA PRO A 47 3.22 6.02 10.38
C PRO A 47 1.91 6.08 11.16
N ASN A 48 1.30 4.96 11.46
CA ASN A 48 0.07 4.94 12.27
C ASN A 48 0.37 5.26 13.73
N THR A 49 1.47 4.76 14.25
CA THR A 49 1.85 5.02 15.65
C THR A 49 2.07 6.52 15.89
N VAL A 50 2.81 7.18 15.03
CA VAL A 50 3.09 8.63 15.21
C VAL A 50 1.86 9.49 14.98
N THR A 51 0.91 9.02 14.15
CA THR A 51 -0.37 9.70 13.97
C THR A 51 -1.24 9.57 15.22
N GLU A 52 -1.36 8.36 15.77
CA GLU A 52 -2.11 8.11 16.99
C GLU A 52 -1.56 8.91 18.17
N GLU A 53 -0.24 9.00 18.27
CA GLU A 53 0.43 9.73 19.36
C GLU A 53 0.40 11.25 19.17
N GLY A 54 -0.06 11.75 18.02
CA GLY A 54 -0.13 13.19 17.76
C GLY A 54 1.20 13.82 17.37
N GLU A 55 2.20 13.03 17.02
CA GLU A 55 3.49 13.54 16.57
C GLU A 55 3.41 14.10 15.15
N VAL A 56 2.49 13.60 14.35
CA VAL A 56 2.16 14.12 13.02
C VAL A 56 0.68 14.37 12.92
N ASP A 57 0.28 15.21 11.98
CA ASP A 57 -1.14 15.57 11.77
C ASP A 57 -1.89 14.52 10.97
N ALA A 58 -1.18 13.84 10.06
CA ALA A 58 -1.80 12.88 9.15
C ALA A 58 -0.77 11.87 8.67
N ASN A 59 -1.25 10.81 8.01
CA ASN A 59 -0.36 9.94 7.27
C ASN A 59 -0.95 9.56 5.91
N SER A 60 -0.08 9.16 5.01
CA SER A 60 -0.42 8.71 3.67
C SER A 60 0.55 7.59 3.29
N PHE A 61 0.08 6.33 3.39
CA PHE A 61 0.92 5.16 3.09
C PHE A 61 0.11 3.87 2.92
N GLN A 62 -1.20 3.86 3.25
CA GLN A 62 -1.96 2.62 3.48
C GLN A 62 -3.29 2.60 2.77
N HIS A 63 -3.80 1.39 2.49
CA HIS A 63 -5.16 1.19 2.03
C HIS A 63 -6.11 0.98 3.21
N GLN A 64 -7.41 1.09 2.95
CA GLN A 64 -8.45 1.01 3.98
C GLN A 64 -8.43 -0.31 4.77
N PRO A 65 -8.32 -1.49 4.13
CA PRO A 65 -8.28 -2.75 4.92
C PRO A 65 -7.13 -2.80 5.92
N TYR A 66 -5.96 -2.28 5.57
CA TYR A 66 -4.82 -2.22 6.48
C TYR A 66 -5.14 -1.33 7.69
N LEU A 67 -5.72 -0.15 7.44
CA LEU A 67 -6.13 0.77 8.50
C LEU A 67 -7.12 0.10 9.46
N ASP A 68 -8.14 -0.54 8.93
CA ASP A 68 -9.18 -1.18 9.74
C ASP A 68 -8.59 -2.30 10.62
N SER A 69 -7.72 -3.12 10.04
CA SER A 69 -7.02 -4.19 10.75
C SER A 69 -6.07 -3.63 11.81
N PHE A 70 -5.33 -2.58 11.50
CA PHE A 70 -4.41 -1.94 12.43
C PHE A 70 -5.16 -1.40 13.65
N ASN A 71 -6.26 -0.68 13.43
CA ASN A 71 -7.09 -0.16 14.53
C ASN A 71 -7.57 -1.27 15.45
N GLU A 72 -8.05 -2.37 14.86
CA GLU A 72 -8.56 -3.51 15.62
C GLU A 72 -7.44 -4.19 16.43
N GLU A 73 -6.31 -4.46 15.78
CA GLU A 73 -5.19 -5.18 16.42
C GLU A 73 -4.44 -4.34 17.45
N LYS A 74 -4.30 -3.05 17.22
CA LYS A 74 -3.51 -2.15 18.07
C LYS A 74 -4.33 -1.27 19.00
N GLY A 75 -5.65 -1.29 18.87
CA GLY A 75 -6.51 -0.45 19.70
C GLY A 75 -6.37 1.04 19.40
N THR A 76 -6.03 1.40 18.17
CA THR A 76 -5.87 2.79 17.75
C THR A 76 -7.18 3.39 17.25
N HIS A 77 -7.21 4.73 17.10
CA HIS A 77 -8.41 5.51 16.78
C HIS A 77 -8.14 6.38 15.56
N LEU A 78 -7.79 5.74 14.46
CA LEU A 78 -7.43 6.41 13.21
C LEU A 78 -8.59 6.33 12.24
N VAL A 79 -8.81 7.40 11.47
CA VAL A 79 -9.90 7.47 10.50
C VAL A 79 -9.37 7.92 9.14
N SER A 80 -9.95 7.38 8.08
CA SER A 80 -9.66 7.83 6.71
C SER A 80 -10.46 9.09 6.40
N VAL A 81 -9.82 10.02 5.68
CA VAL A 81 -10.43 11.29 5.29
C VAL A 81 -10.82 11.25 3.81
N GLU A 82 -9.92 10.75 2.97
CA GLU A 82 -10.10 10.79 1.52
C GLU A 82 -9.31 9.67 0.84
N PRO A 83 -9.91 8.93 -0.11
CA PRO A 83 -9.15 8.04 -0.98
C PRO A 83 -8.37 8.86 -2.00
N VAL A 84 -7.13 8.49 -2.26
CA VAL A 84 -6.22 9.27 -3.12
C VAL A 84 -5.83 8.53 -4.38
N HIS A 85 -5.30 7.32 -4.24
CA HIS A 85 -4.81 6.54 -5.37
C HIS A 85 -4.83 5.05 -5.07
N PHE A 86 -4.66 4.26 -6.13
CA PHE A 86 -4.56 2.81 -6.08
C PHE A 86 -3.20 2.39 -6.61
N GLU A 87 -2.57 1.41 -5.94
CA GLU A 87 -1.30 0.82 -6.39
C GLU A 87 -1.55 -0.64 -6.71
N PRO A 88 -1.52 -1.04 -7.99
CA PRO A 88 -1.71 -2.45 -8.36
C PRO A 88 -0.70 -3.36 -7.64
N PHE A 89 -1.17 -4.50 -7.16
CA PHE A 89 -0.37 -5.47 -6.44
C PHE A 89 0.16 -6.52 -7.43
N GLY A 90 1.44 -6.83 -7.36
CA GLY A 90 2.08 -7.69 -8.35
C GLY A 90 2.80 -8.91 -7.77
N LEU A 91 2.98 -9.90 -8.65
CA LEU A 91 3.74 -11.11 -8.41
C LEU A 91 4.99 -11.05 -9.27
N TYR A 92 6.15 -11.22 -8.67
CA TYR A 92 7.45 -10.95 -9.32
C TYR A 92 8.35 -12.19 -9.31
N ALA A 93 9.19 -12.29 -10.34
CA ALA A 93 10.19 -13.35 -10.47
C ALA A 93 11.31 -13.18 -9.43
N GLY A 94 11.64 -14.26 -8.76
CA GLY A 94 12.85 -14.41 -7.95
C GLY A 94 13.83 -15.32 -8.68
N LYS A 95 14.07 -16.52 -8.12
CA LYS A 95 14.91 -17.54 -8.75
C LYS A 95 14.24 -18.19 -9.97
N THR A 96 12.92 -18.16 -10.07
CA THR A 96 12.15 -18.74 -11.16
C THR A 96 11.62 -17.64 -12.05
N ALA A 97 11.90 -17.72 -13.34
CA ALA A 97 11.67 -16.62 -14.29
C ALA A 97 10.23 -16.45 -14.75
N SER A 98 9.38 -17.50 -14.61
CA SER A 98 7.98 -17.46 -15.05
C SER A 98 7.13 -18.38 -14.21
N LEU A 99 5.81 -18.18 -14.24
CA LEU A 99 4.87 -19.03 -13.51
C LEU A 99 4.88 -20.48 -14.06
N ASP A 100 5.02 -20.63 -15.37
CA ASP A 100 5.06 -21.94 -16.02
C ASP A 100 6.31 -22.76 -15.62
N ALA A 101 7.38 -22.09 -15.23
CA ALA A 101 8.62 -22.73 -14.82
C ALA A 101 8.65 -23.15 -13.34
N LEU A 102 7.62 -22.84 -12.57
CA LEU A 102 7.55 -23.23 -11.15
C LEU A 102 7.54 -24.74 -11.02
N THR A 103 8.43 -25.25 -10.16
CA THR A 103 8.52 -26.69 -9.87
C THR A 103 7.80 -27.02 -8.56
N ASP A 104 7.60 -28.30 -8.32
CA ASP A 104 7.00 -28.79 -7.08
C ASP A 104 7.81 -28.30 -5.86
N GLY A 105 7.12 -27.78 -4.86
CA GLY A 105 7.78 -27.28 -3.65
C GLY A 105 8.40 -25.90 -3.79
N ALA A 106 8.13 -25.17 -4.88
CA ALA A 106 8.66 -23.82 -5.08
C ALA A 106 8.24 -22.87 -3.94
N THR A 107 9.12 -21.92 -3.62
CA THR A 107 8.89 -20.96 -2.54
C THR A 107 8.26 -19.68 -3.05
N VAL A 108 7.28 -19.14 -2.29
CA VAL A 108 6.58 -17.89 -2.59
C VAL A 108 6.63 -17.01 -1.36
N ALA A 109 7.25 -15.83 -1.48
CA ALA A 109 7.23 -14.85 -0.39
C ALA A 109 5.96 -14.02 -0.47
N VAL A 110 5.32 -13.80 0.68
CA VAL A 110 4.11 -12.97 0.83
C VAL A 110 4.26 -12.07 2.05
N PRO A 111 3.60 -10.89 2.06
CA PRO A 111 3.57 -10.06 3.25
C PRO A 111 2.95 -10.81 4.43
N ASN A 112 3.45 -10.56 5.63
CA ASN A 112 2.98 -11.28 6.81
C ASN A 112 1.89 -10.54 7.62
N ASP A 113 1.56 -9.30 7.25
CA ASP A 113 0.44 -8.62 7.89
C ASP A 113 -0.90 -9.14 7.35
N THR A 114 -1.91 -9.13 8.20
CA THR A 114 -3.20 -9.76 7.96
C THR A 114 -3.80 -9.45 6.58
N THR A 115 -3.89 -8.18 6.22
CA THR A 115 -4.61 -7.79 5.00
C THR A 115 -3.79 -7.96 3.74
N ASN A 116 -2.49 -7.69 3.79
CA ASN A 116 -1.63 -7.86 2.61
C ASN A 116 -1.31 -9.34 2.36
N GLU A 117 -1.22 -10.17 3.39
CA GLU A 117 -1.12 -11.63 3.19
C GLU A 117 -2.35 -12.16 2.47
N ALA A 118 -3.54 -11.80 2.93
CA ALA A 118 -4.79 -12.19 2.27
C ALA A 118 -4.82 -11.75 0.81
N ARG A 119 -4.39 -10.51 0.55
CA ARG A 119 -4.31 -9.95 -0.81
C ARG A 119 -3.36 -10.77 -1.69
N ALA A 120 -2.22 -11.18 -1.14
CA ALA A 120 -1.25 -12.02 -1.85
C ALA A 120 -1.84 -13.41 -2.16
N LEU A 121 -2.52 -14.03 -1.21
CA LEU A 121 -3.16 -15.33 -1.43
C LEU A 121 -4.26 -15.25 -2.49
N LEU A 122 -5.02 -14.17 -2.51
CA LEU A 122 -6.02 -13.92 -3.55
C LEU A 122 -5.39 -13.78 -4.93
N LEU A 123 -4.21 -13.14 -5.02
CA LEU A 123 -3.48 -13.04 -6.28
C LEU A 123 -2.98 -14.41 -6.75
N LEU A 124 -2.45 -15.22 -5.85
CA LEU A 124 -2.04 -16.59 -6.17
C LEU A 124 -3.23 -17.43 -6.66
N GLN A 125 -4.40 -17.27 -6.04
CA GLN A 125 -5.62 -17.93 -6.48
C GLN A 125 -6.06 -17.44 -7.86
N GLN A 126 -6.00 -16.14 -8.12
CA GLN A 126 -6.31 -15.56 -9.42
C GLN A 126 -5.51 -16.24 -10.53
N GLU A 127 -4.22 -16.54 -10.26
CA GLU A 127 -3.32 -17.18 -11.24
C GLU A 127 -3.45 -18.71 -11.27
N GLY A 128 -4.38 -19.26 -10.52
CA GLY A 128 -4.59 -20.72 -10.50
C GLY A 128 -3.53 -21.52 -9.75
N LEU A 129 -2.68 -20.86 -8.98
CA LEU A 129 -1.59 -21.51 -8.25
C LEU A 129 -2.05 -22.18 -6.96
N ILE A 130 -3.10 -21.64 -6.35
CA ILE A 130 -3.74 -22.20 -5.15
C ILE A 130 -5.25 -22.00 -5.27
N LYS A 131 -5.99 -22.68 -4.39
CA LYS A 131 -7.42 -22.40 -4.19
C LYS A 131 -7.66 -22.19 -2.71
N LEU A 132 -8.38 -21.12 -2.39
CA LEU A 132 -8.78 -20.79 -1.03
C LEU A 132 -10.17 -21.37 -0.74
N ALA A 133 -10.46 -21.61 0.53
CA ALA A 133 -11.79 -22.03 0.98
C ALA A 133 -12.83 -20.99 0.55
N ASP A 134 -14.03 -21.44 0.23
CA ASP A 134 -15.14 -20.55 -0.15
C ASP A 134 -15.38 -19.52 0.94
N GLY A 135 -15.49 -18.25 0.54
CA GLY A 135 -15.75 -17.15 1.46
C GLY A 135 -14.56 -16.63 2.24
N ALA A 136 -13.34 -17.12 1.99
CA ALA A 136 -12.14 -16.66 2.69
C ALA A 136 -11.88 -15.16 2.48
N GLY A 137 -12.01 -14.66 1.25
CA GLY A 137 -11.97 -13.23 0.93
C GLY A 137 -10.74 -12.48 1.44
N ILE A 138 -10.95 -11.21 1.77
CA ILE A 138 -9.87 -10.27 2.14
C ILE A 138 -9.28 -10.52 3.53
N THR A 139 -9.74 -11.53 4.24
CA THR A 139 -9.18 -11.95 5.52
C THR A 139 -8.56 -13.35 5.44
N ALA A 140 -8.35 -13.87 4.25
CA ALA A 140 -7.78 -15.20 4.04
C ALA A 140 -6.41 -15.37 4.71
N THR A 141 -6.17 -16.58 5.22
CA THR A 141 -4.86 -16.97 5.77
C THR A 141 -4.37 -18.22 5.05
N ALA A 142 -3.11 -18.59 5.26
CA ALA A 142 -2.54 -19.80 4.66
C ALA A 142 -3.33 -21.06 5.05
N LYS A 143 -4.02 -21.04 6.19
CA LYS A 143 -4.90 -22.16 6.62
C LYS A 143 -6.13 -22.32 5.75
N ASP A 144 -6.48 -21.32 4.98
CA ASP A 144 -7.62 -21.36 4.06
C ASP A 144 -7.29 -22.00 2.71
N ILE A 145 -6.03 -22.34 2.47
CA ILE A 145 -5.62 -23.00 1.23
C ILE A 145 -6.16 -24.43 1.22
N VAL A 146 -7.06 -24.74 0.29
CA VAL A 146 -7.68 -26.06 0.15
C VAL A 146 -7.10 -26.85 -1.02
N GLU A 147 -6.49 -26.19 -2.00
CA GLU A 147 -5.76 -26.83 -3.10
C GLU A 147 -4.44 -26.10 -3.32
N ASN A 148 -3.37 -26.88 -3.46
CA ASN A 148 -2.02 -26.39 -3.69
C ASN A 148 -1.28 -27.39 -4.58
N PRO A 149 -1.61 -27.46 -5.89
CA PRO A 149 -1.14 -28.54 -6.78
C PRO A 149 0.37 -28.67 -6.89
N LYS A 150 1.10 -27.54 -6.78
CA LYS A 150 2.57 -27.55 -6.88
C LYS A 150 3.26 -27.59 -5.53
N ASN A 151 2.52 -27.79 -4.46
CA ASN A 151 3.06 -27.80 -3.10
C ASN A 151 3.91 -26.56 -2.79
N LEU A 152 3.41 -25.39 -3.18
CA LEU A 152 4.10 -24.13 -2.95
C LEU A 152 4.34 -23.90 -1.46
N GLN A 153 5.55 -23.49 -1.14
CA GLN A 153 5.97 -23.17 0.23
C GLN A 153 5.76 -21.67 0.45
N ILE A 154 4.74 -21.31 1.22
CA ILE A 154 4.44 -19.91 1.51
C ILE A 154 5.40 -19.39 2.58
N LYS A 155 6.20 -18.38 2.24
CA LYS A 155 7.13 -17.73 3.15
C LYS A 155 6.57 -16.36 3.54
N GLU A 156 6.18 -16.23 4.80
CA GLU A 156 5.58 -15.01 5.35
C GLU A 156 6.69 -14.10 5.83
N LEU A 157 6.83 -12.94 5.21
CA LEU A 157 7.86 -11.96 5.51
C LEU A 157 7.25 -10.58 5.71
N GLU A 158 7.91 -9.74 6.48
CA GLU A 158 7.53 -8.34 6.56
C GLU A 158 7.56 -7.74 5.14
N ALA A 159 6.51 -7.02 4.74
CA ALA A 159 6.35 -6.50 3.38
C ALA A 159 7.58 -5.71 2.91
N ALA A 160 8.15 -4.89 3.80
CA ALA A 160 9.32 -4.07 3.50
C ALA A 160 10.56 -4.90 3.12
N ASN A 161 10.64 -6.15 3.59
CA ASN A 161 11.80 -7.02 3.39
C ASN A 161 11.70 -7.92 2.15
N ILE A 162 10.54 -7.99 1.53
CA ILE A 162 10.32 -8.92 0.41
C ILE A 162 11.19 -8.59 -0.81
N PRO A 163 11.34 -7.32 -1.25
CA PRO A 163 12.20 -7.04 -2.40
C PRO A 163 13.62 -7.55 -2.22
N ASN A 164 14.19 -7.44 -1.02
CA ASN A 164 15.53 -7.93 -0.73
C ASN A 164 15.61 -9.46 -0.68
N ALA A 165 14.49 -10.13 -0.48
CA ALA A 165 14.41 -11.60 -0.41
C ALA A 165 14.17 -12.26 -1.77
N LEU A 166 13.95 -11.49 -2.84
CA LEU A 166 13.67 -12.04 -4.18
C LEU A 166 14.69 -13.05 -4.64
N LYS A 167 15.96 -12.82 -4.38
CA LYS A 167 17.06 -13.73 -4.75
C LYS A 167 17.01 -15.06 -4.02
N ASP A 168 16.26 -15.14 -2.93
CA ASP A 168 16.21 -16.32 -2.06
C ASP A 168 14.93 -17.16 -2.21
N VAL A 169 13.95 -16.65 -2.96
CA VAL A 169 12.67 -17.32 -3.21
C VAL A 169 12.42 -17.49 -4.70
N ASP A 170 11.50 -18.40 -5.06
CA ASP A 170 11.19 -18.63 -6.46
C ASP A 170 10.40 -17.47 -7.05
N ILE A 171 9.36 -17.00 -6.36
CA ILE A 171 8.55 -15.85 -6.74
C ILE A 171 8.11 -15.11 -5.46
N ALA A 172 7.65 -13.86 -5.61
CA ALA A 172 7.19 -13.06 -4.47
C ALA A 172 6.06 -12.11 -4.84
N CYS A 173 5.13 -11.92 -3.91
CA CYS A 173 4.10 -10.89 -3.99
C CYS A 173 4.62 -9.64 -3.31
N ILE A 174 4.62 -8.51 -4.01
CA ILE A 174 5.20 -7.25 -3.51
C ILE A 174 4.20 -6.11 -3.66
N ASN A 175 4.00 -5.36 -2.58
CA ASN A 175 3.18 -4.15 -2.58
C ASN A 175 3.76 -3.10 -3.52
N GLY A 176 2.89 -2.31 -4.17
CA GLY A 176 3.29 -1.34 -5.18
C GLY A 176 4.36 -0.37 -4.74
N ASN A 177 4.24 0.21 -3.54
CA ASN A 177 5.24 1.16 -3.04
C ASN A 177 6.61 0.51 -2.85
N TYR A 178 6.68 -0.73 -2.39
CA TYR A 178 7.95 -1.44 -2.20
C TYR A 178 8.56 -1.90 -3.54
N ALA A 179 7.72 -2.29 -4.48
CA ALA A 179 8.18 -2.59 -5.84
C ALA A 179 8.77 -1.33 -6.47
N GLN A 180 8.07 -0.21 -6.36
CA GLN A 180 8.53 1.09 -6.87
C GLN A 180 9.89 1.47 -6.27
N ALA A 181 10.04 1.36 -4.95
CA ALA A 181 11.28 1.66 -4.26
C ALA A 181 12.44 0.75 -4.68
N ALA A 182 12.15 -0.49 -5.08
CA ALA A 182 13.14 -1.44 -5.56
C ALA A 182 13.45 -1.31 -7.06
N GLY A 183 12.82 -0.35 -7.75
CA GLY A 183 13.01 -0.16 -9.16
C GLY A 183 12.25 -1.15 -10.05
N LEU A 184 11.25 -1.85 -9.49
CA LEU A 184 10.41 -2.79 -10.22
C LEU A 184 9.15 -2.09 -10.72
N SER A 185 8.74 -2.44 -11.94
CA SER A 185 7.52 -1.92 -12.57
C SER A 185 6.51 -3.06 -12.71
N VAL A 186 5.25 -2.83 -12.30
CA VAL A 186 4.18 -3.82 -12.52
C VAL A 186 4.00 -4.12 -14.00
N GLU A 187 4.18 -3.13 -14.87
CA GLU A 187 4.00 -3.32 -16.31
C GLU A 187 5.12 -4.14 -16.96
N LYS A 188 6.38 -3.90 -16.53
CA LYS A 188 7.55 -4.52 -17.17
C LYS A 188 8.03 -5.77 -16.47
N ASP A 189 7.93 -5.81 -15.14
CA ASP A 189 8.60 -6.83 -14.33
C ASP A 189 7.66 -7.83 -13.68
N ALA A 190 6.38 -7.49 -13.50
CA ALA A 190 5.46 -8.40 -12.83
C ALA A 190 5.13 -9.60 -13.71
N LEU A 191 5.15 -10.79 -13.12
CA LEU A 191 4.68 -12.03 -13.77
C LEU A 191 3.16 -12.06 -13.84
N ALA A 192 2.51 -11.44 -12.87
CA ALA A 192 1.07 -11.29 -12.79
C ALA A 192 0.73 -10.09 -11.94
N VAL A 193 -0.43 -9.49 -12.20
CA VAL A 193 -0.94 -8.32 -11.47
C VAL A 193 -2.36 -8.63 -11.05
N GLU A 194 -2.75 -8.21 -9.84
CA GLU A 194 -4.13 -8.37 -9.41
C GLU A 194 -5.08 -7.68 -10.39
N ALA A 195 -6.26 -8.27 -10.58
CA ALA A 195 -7.27 -7.69 -11.44
C ALA A 195 -7.54 -6.24 -11.02
N THR A 196 -7.38 -5.31 -11.96
CA THR A 196 -7.53 -3.86 -11.70
C THR A 196 -8.94 -3.39 -12.01
N ASP A 197 -9.95 -4.20 -11.69
CA ASP A 197 -11.34 -3.80 -11.83
C ASP A 197 -11.70 -2.75 -10.76
N SER A 198 -12.91 -2.19 -10.87
CA SER A 198 -13.38 -1.16 -9.95
C SER A 198 -13.43 -1.65 -8.50
N LEU A 199 -13.67 -2.94 -8.28
CA LEU A 199 -13.75 -3.50 -6.94
C LEU A 199 -12.38 -3.51 -6.24
N ALA A 200 -11.33 -3.91 -6.95
CA ALA A 200 -9.97 -3.90 -6.38
C ALA A 200 -9.53 -2.46 -6.06
N ALA A 201 -9.77 -1.52 -6.97
CA ALA A 201 -9.41 -0.11 -6.76
C ALA A 201 -10.18 0.49 -5.58
N GLU A 202 -11.47 0.17 -5.42
CA GLU A 202 -12.25 0.62 -4.28
C GLU A 202 -11.77 0.02 -2.96
N THR A 203 -11.47 -1.28 -2.96
CA THR A 203 -11.07 -2.00 -1.74
C THR A 203 -9.70 -1.53 -1.24
N TYR A 204 -8.74 -1.40 -2.15
CA TYR A 204 -7.33 -1.14 -1.80
C TYR A 204 -6.86 0.28 -2.13
N ALA A 205 -7.79 1.21 -2.33
CA ALA A 205 -7.41 2.60 -2.49
C ALA A 205 -6.62 3.07 -1.26
N ASN A 206 -5.51 3.75 -1.50
CA ASN A 206 -4.73 4.37 -0.46
C ASN A 206 -5.43 5.64 0.02
N VAL A 207 -5.45 5.84 1.32
CA VAL A 207 -6.26 6.85 1.98
C VAL A 207 -5.41 7.82 2.80
N LEU A 208 -5.85 9.07 2.87
CA LEU A 208 -5.33 10.03 3.82
C LEU A 208 -5.94 9.70 5.19
N VAL A 209 -5.10 9.59 6.21
CA VAL A 209 -5.51 9.16 7.55
C VAL A 209 -5.12 10.18 8.61
N VAL A 210 -6.01 10.40 9.56
CA VAL A 210 -5.78 11.26 10.72
C VAL A 210 -6.28 10.56 11.99
N LYS A 211 -5.90 11.07 13.15
CA LYS A 211 -6.49 10.63 14.40
C LYS A 211 -7.94 11.13 14.47
N ASP A 212 -8.84 10.26 14.94
CA ASP A 212 -10.26 10.61 15.07
C ASP A 212 -10.43 11.90 15.90
N GLY A 213 -11.25 12.79 15.40
CA GLY A 213 -11.46 14.13 15.95
C GLY A 213 -10.78 15.23 15.15
N ASN A 214 -9.80 14.89 14.30
CA ASN A 214 -9.03 15.89 13.53
C ASN A 214 -9.46 15.98 12.07
N GLN A 215 -10.39 15.16 11.62
CA GLN A 215 -10.76 15.05 10.20
C GLN A 215 -11.36 16.32 9.62
N ASP A 216 -11.99 17.14 10.43
CA ASP A 216 -12.69 18.37 9.98
C ASP A 216 -11.89 19.65 10.17
N SER A 217 -10.64 19.58 10.65
CA SER A 217 -9.82 20.78 10.81
C SER A 217 -9.52 21.43 9.46
N GLU A 218 -9.34 22.76 9.46
CA GLU A 218 -9.09 23.50 8.22
C GLU A 218 -7.87 23.00 7.47
N LYS A 219 -6.77 22.74 8.19
CA LYS A 219 -5.54 22.28 7.55
C LYS A 219 -5.67 20.88 6.96
N ILE A 220 -6.40 19.98 7.60
CA ILE A 220 -6.64 18.63 7.06
C ILE A 220 -7.56 18.70 5.84
N GLN A 221 -8.58 19.55 5.85
CA GLN A 221 -9.44 19.73 4.69
C GLN A 221 -8.68 20.34 3.52
N ALA A 222 -7.76 21.26 3.77
CA ALA A 222 -6.88 21.83 2.75
C ALA A 222 -5.97 20.74 2.14
N LEU A 223 -5.39 19.88 2.98
CA LEU A 223 -4.56 18.76 2.54
C LEU A 223 -5.37 17.77 1.70
N ALA A 224 -6.55 17.39 2.16
CA ALA A 224 -7.43 16.47 1.45
C ALA A 224 -7.81 17.00 0.07
N LYS A 225 -8.17 18.29 0.00
CA LYS A 225 -8.52 18.96 -1.26
C LYS A 225 -7.34 18.98 -2.23
N ALA A 226 -6.13 19.28 -1.74
CA ALA A 226 -4.92 19.31 -2.55
C ALA A 226 -4.61 17.91 -3.11
N LEU A 227 -4.76 16.86 -2.31
CA LEU A 227 -4.54 15.47 -2.74
C LEU A 227 -5.53 15.02 -3.81
N LYS A 228 -6.70 15.61 -3.90
CA LYS A 228 -7.73 15.29 -4.91
C LYS A 228 -7.71 16.26 -6.10
N SER A 229 -6.73 17.15 -6.17
CA SER A 229 -6.62 18.17 -7.22
C SER A 229 -6.23 17.56 -8.58
N ASP A 230 -6.50 18.32 -9.64
CA ASP A 230 -6.04 17.99 -10.98
C ASP A 230 -4.52 17.94 -11.06
N ALA A 231 -3.83 18.81 -10.31
CA ALA A 231 -2.35 18.80 -10.27
C ALA A 231 -1.79 17.48 -9.74
N VAL A 232 -2.40 16.91 -8.72
CA VAL A 232 -2.00 15.59 -8.18
C VAL A 232 -2.31 14.49 -9.20
N ARG A 233 -3.51 14.50 -9.78
CA ARG A 233 -3.90 13.53 -10.80
C ARG A 233 -2.94 13.54 -11.98
N ASP A 234 -2.61 14.72 -12.49
CA ASP A 234 -1.67 14.88 -13.61
C ASP A 234 -0.26 14.41 -13.24
N PHE A 235 0.20 14.76 -12.04
CA PHE A 235 1.51 14.32 -11.54
C PHE A 235 1.57 12.78 -11.48
N ILE A 236 0.55 12.15 -10.91
CA ILE A 236 0.50 10.69 -10.79
C ILE A 236 0.52 10.02 -12.16
N ASN A 237 -0.33 10.48 -13.08
CA ASN A 237 -0.43 9.87 -14.41
C ASN A 237 0.86 10.04 -15.21
N LYS A 238 1.50 11.18 -15.09
CA LYS A 238 2.74 11.48 -15.82
C LYS A 238 3.95 10.76 -15.22
N THR A 239 4.01 10.65 -13.89
CA THR A 239 5.19 10.16 -13.19
C THR A 239 5.25 8.64 -13.11
N TYR A 240 4.11 7.99 -12.86
CA TYR A 240 4.09 6.56 -12.52
C TYR A 240 3.56 5.64 -13.62
N GLU A 241 3.05 6.19 -14.70
CA GLU A 241 2.68 5.44 -15.93
C GLU A 241 1.88 4.15 -15.67
N GLY A 242 0.90 4.21 -14.78
CA GLY A 242 0.03 3.06 -14.46
C GLY A 242 0.44 2.27 -13.22
N ALA A 243 1.64 2.48 -12.68
CA ALA A 243 2.05 1.86 -11.42
C ALA A 243 1.34 2.48 -10.22
N VAL A 244 0.82 3.67 -10.37
CA VAL A 244 -0.03 4.38 -9.42
C VAL A 244 -1.19 4.97 -10.21
N VAL A 245 -2.42 4.79 -9.72
CA VAL A 245 -3.63 5.22 -10.43
C VAL A 245 -4.45 6.14 -9.53
N PRO A 246 -4.76 7.36 -9.95
CA PRO A 246 -5.64 8.25 -9.16
C PRO A 246 -7.04 7.65 -9.03
N VAL A 247 -7.67 7.88 -7.91
CA VAL A 247 -9.06 7.43 -7.69
C VAL A 247 -9.97 8.59 -7.32
#